data_4512d9ee35931d2d49db6c48afb6de9d
#
_entry.id   4512d9ee35931d2d49db6c48afb6de9d
#
_cell.length_a   1.000
_cell.length_b   1.000
_cell.length_c   1.000
_cell.angle_alpha   90.00
_cell.angle_beta   90.00
_cell.angle_gamma   90.00
#
_symmetry.space_group_name_H-M   'P 1'
#
loop_
_entity.id
_entity.type
_entity.pdbx_description
1 polymer ?
#
loop_
_entity_poly.entity_id
_entity_poly.type
_entity_poly.pdbx_seq_one_letter_code
_entity_poly.pdbx_strand_id
1 'polypeptide(L)'
;MNILVLHGSKPSLNSREMVEVAMRLGHKVYDGPTSDMSALVSPNGSRFWLGREEVTDAKLCFLRSYGPGSCEQTTRRISLLEHMEMAGIKVINSSYPFRRARDKYATQYTLKHHGLPIPITFVTESLPRAYELTQEMGEVIYKPILGSMGRGSMKFTDTDLAYNAYRTLDRLQHPLVIQKYVKNPGRDIRVFVIGGKVAGAVYKYLPDNNWKSNVAQGGKMVEEPINEEILKLGVKATEVMGLEYAGVDLLESPEGPLVLEVNASPGWQGIKSATGKDFAQMIVEYGIEQAK
;
A
#
# COMPACT_ATOMS: atom_id res chain seq x y z
N MET A 1 -1.62 26.62 -6.42
CA MET A 1 -1.42 26.30 -4.97
C MET A 1 -0.04 25.71 -4.76
N ASN A 2 0.41 25.62 -3.49
CA ASN A 2 1.65 24.96 -3.12
C ASN A 2 1.36 23.50 -2.77
N ILE A 3 2.09 22.57 -3.38
CA ILE A 3 1.89 21.10 -3.29
C ILE A 3 3.16 20.47 -2.76
N LEU A 4 3.03 19.56 -1.80
CA LEU A 4 4.10 18.70 -1.30
C LEU A 4 3.99 17.30 -1.93
N VAL A 5 5.13 16.71 -2.31
CA VAL A 5 5.23 15.29 -2.68
C VAL A 5 6.26 14.63 -1.78
N LEU A 6 5.78 13.89 -0.77
CA LEU A 6 6.64 13.27 0.24
C LEU A 6 6.92 11.80 -0.13
N HIS A 7 8.20 11.46 -0.26
CA HIS A 7 8.65 10.13 -0.66
C HIS A 7 9.59 9.49 0.37
N GLY A 8 10.12 8.31 0.09
CA GLY A 8 11.18 7.67 0.88
C GLY A 8 12.53 8.38 0.69
N SER A 9 13.63 7.70 0.96
CA SER A 9 14.98 8.29 0.85
C SER A 9 15.33 8.80 -0.55
N LYS A 10 14.72 8.21 -1.58
CA LYS A 10 14.86 8.65 -2.99
C LYS A 10 13.48 8.67 -3.66
N PRO A 11 13.20 9.63 -4.56
CA PRO A 11 11.96 9.67 -5.31
C PRO A 11 11.87 8.46 -6.25
N SER A 12 10.73 7.77 -6.21
CA SER A 12 10.40 6.74 -7.21
C SER A 12 10.04 7.40 -8.54
N LEU A 13 10.03 6.61 -9.63
CA LEU A 13 9.53 7.08 -10.92
C LEU A 13 8.09 7.64 -10.78
N ASN A 14 7.24 6.94 -10.05
CA ASN A 14 5.87 7.40 -9.78
C ASN A 14 5.81 8.75 -9.05
N SER A 15 6.71 8.98 -8.07
CA SER A 15 6.76 10.28 -7.36
C SER A 15 7.21 11.40 -8.29
N ARG A 16 8.19 11.14 -9.17
CA ARG A 16 8.66 12.14 -10.17
C ARG A 16 7.56 12.49 -11.16
N GLU A 17 6.83 11.50 -11.69
CA GLU A 17 5.69 11.76 -12.58
C GLU A 17 4.64 12.65 -11.92
N MET A 18 4.35 12.48 -10.63
CA MET A 18 3.42 13.36 -9.89
C MET A 18 3.94 14.79 -9.80
N VAL A 19 5.24 14.98 -9.51
CA VAL A 19 5.87 16.30 -9.49
C VAL A 19 5.76 16.98 -10.86
N GLU A 20 6.14 16.26 -11.92
CA GLU A 20 6.08 16.78 -13.31
C GLU A 20 4.65 17.18 -13.71
N VAL A 21 3.66 16.36 -13.38
CA VAL A 21 2.25 16.67 -13.64
C VAL A 21 1.80 17.91 -12.87
N ALA A 22 2.08 18.00 -11.57
CA ALA A 22 1.67 19.13 -10.75
C ALA A 22 2.31 20.44 -11.24
N MET A 23 3.59 20.41 -11.64
CA MET A 23 4.28 21.57 -12.23
C MET A 23 3.69 21.94 -13.58
N ARG A 24 3.37 20.98 -14.44
CA ARG A 24 2.72 21.22 -15.76
C ARG A 24 1.34 21.86 -15.59
N LEU A 25 0.63 21.56 -14.52
CA LEU A 25 -0.66 22.16 -14.16
C LEU A 25 -0.53 23.54 -13.52
N GLY A 26 0.69 24.12 -13.44
CA GLY A 26 0.94 25.46 -12.96
C GLY A 26 1.02 25.60 -11.44
N HIS A 27 1.32 24.52 -10.73
CA HIS A 27 1.47 24.53 -9.27
C HIS A 27 2.94 24.63 -8.85
N LYS A 28 3.21 25.29 -7.72
CA LYS A 28 4.52 25.23 -7.06
C LYS A 28 4.62 23.89 -6.31
N VAL A 29 5.68 23.14 -6.55
CA VAL A 29 5.86 21.81 -5.96
C VAL A 29 7.12 21.79 -5.12
N TYR A 30 6.99 21.27 -3.91
CA TYR A 30 8.09 20.90 -3.04
C TYR A 30 8.14 19.38 -2.98
N ASP A 31 9.25 18.77 -3.30
CA ASP A 31 9.43 17.32 -3.19
C ASP A 31 10.64 16.95 -2.36
N GLY A 32 10.50 15.91 -1.57
CA GLY A 32 11.60 15.43 -0.73
C GLY A 32 11.22 14.26 0.14
N PRO A 33 12.22 13.70 0.84
CA PRO A 33 11.97 12.59 1.74
C PRO A 33 11.18 13.04 2.97
N THR A 34 10.23 12.20 3.38
CA THR A 34 9.42 12.45 4.59
C THR A 34 10.29 12.60 5.86
N SER A 35 11.51 12.04 5.85
CA SER A 35 12.49 12.22 6.94
C SER A 35 12.94 13.67 7.13
N ASP A 36 12.94 14.46 6.05
CA ASP A 36 13.44 15.85 6.05
C ASP A 36 12.37 16.86 6.45
N MET A 37 11.14 16.40 6.68
CA MET A 37 10.08 17.23 7.22
C MET A 37 10.36 17.59 8.68
N SER A 38 10.14 18.85 9.02
CA SER A 38 10.22 19.39 10.38
C SER A 38 8.98 20.21 10.71
N ALA A 39 8.65 20.32 11.99
CA ALA A 39 7.54 21.09 12.47
C ALA A 39 7.90 21.87 13.73
N LEU A 40 7.36 23.08 13.88
CA LEU A 40 7.33 23.86 15.10
C LEU A 40 5.89 23.96 15.59
N VAL A 41 5.69 23.68 16.86
CA VAL A 41 4.42 23.89 17.56
C VAL A 41 4.61 25.04 18.54
N SER A 42 3.81 26.08 18.45
CA SER A 42 3.89 27.24 19.33
C SER A 42 2.49 27.78 19.66
N PRO A 43 2.36 28.62 20.70
CA PRO A 43 1.09 29.30 20.99
C PRO A 43 0.54 30.13 19.82
N ASN A 44 1.42 30.56 18.89
CA ASN A 44 1.06 31.38 17.74
C ASN A 44 0.74 30.54 16.48
N GLY A 45 0.67 29.21 16.60
CA GLY A 45 0.37 28.29 15.53
C GLY A 45 1.53 27.36 15.16
N SER A 46 1.36 26.65 14.07
CA SER A 46 2.29 25.65 13.57
C SER A 46 3.03 26.12 12.34
N ARG A 47 4.29 25.71 12.20
CA ARG A 47 5.10 25.96 11.00
C ARG A 47 5.76 24.66 10.57
N PHE A 48 5.91 24.48 9.25
CA PHE A 48 6.47 23.25 8.65
C PHE A 48 7.59 23.59 7.68
N TRP A 49 8.61 22.72 7.64
CA TRP A 49 9.74 22.83 6.72
C TRP A 49 10.01 21.49 6.04
N LEU A 50 10.41 21.54 4.78
CA LEU A 50 11.05 20.44 4.08
C LEU A 50 12.52 20.81 3.88
N GLY A 51 13.40 20.12 4.62
CA GLY A 51 14.81 20.54 4.72
C GLY A 51 14.91 21.95 5.33
N ARG A 52 15.38 22.93 4.54
CA ARG A 52 15.51 24.34 4.95
C ARG A 52 14.38 25.23 4.41
N GLU A 53 13.54 24.71 3.53
CA GLU A 53 12.47 25.48 2.89
C GLU A 53 11.19 25.42 3.71
N GLU A 54 10.62 26.58 4.05
CA GLU A 54 9.35 26.64 4.76
C GLU A 54 8.21 26.29 3.80
N VAL A 55 7.33 25.39 4.25
CA VAL A 55 6.22 24.83 3.47
C VAL A 55 4.88 24.94 4.21
N THR A 56 4.80 25.84 5.18
CA THR A 56 3.60 26.06 6.01
C THR A 56 2.37 26.46 5.20
N ASP A 57 2.55 27.07 4.04
CA ASP A 57 1.50 27.53 3.11
C ASP A 57 1.06 26.44 2.10
N ALA A 58 1.59 25.25 2.21
CA ALA A 58 1.14 24.12 1.39
C ALA A 58 -0.34 23.82 1.64
N LYS A 59 -1.08 23.51 0.58
CA LYS A 59 -2.50 23.15 0.66
C LYS A 59 -2.74 21.65 0.46
N LEU A 60 -1.83 20.99 -0.24
CA LEU A 60 -1.93 19.58 -0.61
C LEU A 60 -0.59 18.89 -0.38
N CYS A 61 -0.64 17.69 0.17
CA CYS A 61 0.50 16.81 0.35
C CYS A 61 0.18 15.42 -0.20
N PHE A 62 0.93 14.96 -1.19
CA PHE A 62 0.89 13.57 -1.63
C PHE A 62 1.90 12.74 -0.86
N LEU A 63 1.40 11.83 -0.02
CA LEU A 63 2.22 10.91 0.75
C LEU A 63 2.50 9.65 -0.05
N ARG A 64 3.77 9.46 -0.44
CA ARG A 64 4.19 8.27 -1.18
C ARG A 64 4.92 7.24 -0.30
N SER A 65 5.58 7.67 0.76
CA SER A 65 6.26 6.75 1.68
C SER A 65 6.68 7.48 2.95
N TYR A 66 6.70 6.79 4.07
CA TYR A 66 7.37 7.26 5.28
C TYR A 66 8.91 7.17 5.17
N GLY A 67 9.43 6.37 4.22
CA GLY A 67 10.85 6.05 4.14
C GLY A 67 11.30 5.03 5.21
N PRO A 68 12.56 4.58 5.14
CA PRO A 68 13.17 3.73 6.16
C PRO A 68 13.42 4.52 7.45
N GLY A 69 13.38 3.83 8.59
CA GLY A 69 13.61 4.44 9.90
C GLY A 69 13.34 3.48 11.05
N SER A 70 13.75 3.87 12.25
CA SER A 70 13.37 3.19 13.48
C SER A 70 11.86 3.32 13.75
N CYS A 71 11.35 2.58 14.74
CA CYS A 71 9.99 2.72 15.21
C CYS A 71 9.68 4.17 15.62
N GLU A 72 10.58 4.80 16.40
CA GLU A 72 10.44 6.20 16.84
C GLU A 72 10.42 7.19 15.68
N GLN A 73 11.33 7.04 14.71
CA GLN A 73 11.34 7.88 13.52
C GLN A 73 10.07 7.73 12.69
N THR A 74 9.54 6.51 12.56
CA THR A 74 8.30 6.25 11.84
C THR A 74 7.11 6.86 12.58
N THR A 75 7.04 6.68 13.90
CA THR A 75 6.02 7.30 14.76
C THR A 75 6.03 8.83 14.61
N ARG A 76 7.23 9.45 14.72
CA ARG A 76 7.37 10.91 14.52
C ARG A 76 6.86 11.37 13.17
N ARG A 77 7.15 10.64 12.08
CA ARG A 77 6.68 10.99 10.71
C ARG A 77 5.17 10.88 10.59
N ILE A 78 4.55 9.87 11.20
CA ILE A 78 3.09 9.72 11.25
C ILE A 78 2.48 10.90 11.98
N SER A 79 2.93 11.20 13.21
CA SER A 79 2.42 12.31 14.01
C SER A 79 2.62 13.68 13.32
N LEU A 80 3.73 13.85 12.57
CA LEU A 80 3.94 15.08 11.79
C LEU A 80 2.90 15.22 10.68
N LEU A 81 2.56 14.15 9.97
CA LEU A 81 1.53 14.17 8.94
C LEU A 81 0.15 14.44 9.53
N GLU A 82 -0.18 13.81 10.67
CA GLU A 82 -1.41 14.11 11.42
C GLU A 82 -1.47 15.59 11.86
N HIS A 83 -0.34 16.15 12.29
CA HIS A 83 -0.24 17.57 12.62
C HIS A 83 -0.44 18.46 11.40
N MET A 84 0.08 18.10 10.22
CA MET A 84 -0.18 18.82 8.97
C MET A 84 -1.67 18.80 8.61
N GLU A 85 -2.34 17.64 8.77
CA GLU A 85 -3.79 17.50 8.56
C GLU A 85 -4.59 18.40 9.52
N MET A 86 -4.23 18.40 10.81
CA MET A 86 -4.85 19.28 11.82
C MET A 86 -4.62 20.77 11.53
N ALA A 87 -3.50 21.11 10.88
CA ALA A 87 -3.19 22.48 10.45
C ALA A 87 -3.88 22.86 9.12
N GLY A 88 -4.71 21.97 8.54
CA GLY A 88 -5.49 22.24 7.34
C GLY A 88 -4.79 21.92 6.02
N ILE A 89 -3.67 21.23 6.04
CA ILE A 89 -3.03 20.71 4.81
C ILE A 89 -3.70 19.40 4.44
N LYS A 90 -4.29 19.31 3.25
CA LYS A 90 -4.88 18.07 2.75
C LYS A 90 -3.78 17.05 2.45
N VAL A 91 -3.74 15.92 3.17
CA VAL A 91 -2.79 14.83 2.93
C VAL A 91 -3.50 13.68 2.19
N ILE A 92 -2.95 13.24 1.07
CA ILE A 92 -3.47 12.15 0.23
C ILE A 92 -2.39 11.06 0.02
N ASN A 93 -2.61 9.82 0.44
CA ASN A 93 -3.69 9.39 1.32
C ASN A 93 -3.42 9.89 2.74
N SER A 94 -4.50 10.18 3.47
CA SER A 94 -4.44 10.60 4.88
C SER A 94 -3.55 9.67 5.72
N SER A 95 -2.88 10.23 6.74
CA SER A 95 -1.85 9.55 7.53
C SER A 95 -2.34 8.26 8.19
N TYR A 96 -3.52 8.27 8.81
CA TYR A 96 -4.06 7.11 9.51
C TYR A 96 -4.48 5.97 8.56
N PRO A 97 -5.27 6.17 7.50
CA PRO A 97 -5.52 5.18 6.46
C PRO A 97 -4.24 4.64 5.81
N PHE A 98 -3.28 5.52 5.51
CA PHE A 98 -2.00 5.12 4.93
C PHE A 98 -1.21 4.18 5.85
N ARG A 99 -1.12 4.50 7.14
CA ARG A 99 -0.49 3.65 8.15
C ARG A 99 -1.17 2.28 8.24
N ARG A 100 -2.52 2.27 8.30
CA ARG A 100 -3.31 1.04 8.38
C ARG A 100 -3.07 0.13 7.18
N ALA A 101 -3.06 0.68 5.96
CA ALA A 101 -2.86 -0.10 4.74
C ALA A 101 -1.44 -0.67 4.59
N ARG A 102 -0.45 -0.12 5.30
CA ARG A 102 0.90 -0.70 5.34
C ARG A 102 1.02 -1.93 6.23
N ASP A 103 0.16 -2.05 7.20
CA ASP A 103 0.10 -3.18 8.12
C ASP A 103 -0.84 -4.25 7.55
N LYS A 104 -0.28 -5.41 7.16
CA LYS A 104 -1.05 -6.50 6.56
C LYS A 104 -2.09 -7.07 7.51
N TYR A 105 -1.78 -7.13 8.81
CA TYR A 105 -2.75 -7.59 9.80
C TYR A 105 -3.90 -6.59 9.94
N ALA A 106 -3.58 -5.31 10.09
CA ALA A 106 -4.59 -4.25 10.17
C ALA A 106 -5.50 -4.21 8.93
N THR A 107 -4.92 -4.40 7.75
CA THR A 107 -5.67 -4.52 6.48
C THR A 107 -6.64 -5.69 6.53
N GLN A 108 -6.19 -6.90 6.89
CA GLN A 108 -7.03 -8.10 6.87
C GLN A 108 -8.19 -8.01 7.87
N TYR A 109 -7.96 -7.61 9.13
CA TYR A 109 -9.06 -7.50 10.08
C TYR A 109 -10.03 -6.38 9.73
N THR A 110 -9.56 -5.26 9.16
CA THR A 110 -10.44 -4.17 8.71
C THR A 110 -11.35 -4.63 7.57
N LEU A 111 -10.81 -5.27 6.56
CA LEU A 111 -11.59 -5.83 5.44
C LEU A 111 -12.63 -6.84 5.95
N LYS A 112 -12.23 -7.78 6.82
CA LYS A 112 -13.12 -8.79 7.40
C LYS A 112 -14.23 -8.16 8.25
N HIS A 113 -13.90 -7.16 9.07
CA HIS A 113 -14.89 -6.45 9.90
C HIS A 113 -16.01 -5.82 9.06
N HIS A 114 -15.67 -5.36 7.84
CA HIS A 114 -16.65 -4.79 6.91
C HIS A 114 -17.23 -5.81 5.91
N GLY A 115 -17.07 -7.12 6.20
CA GLY A 115 -17.70 -8.19 5.44
C GLY A 115 -17.05 -8.52 4.09
N LEU A 116 -15.84 -7.99 3.80
CA LEU A 116 -15.16 -8.35 2.58
C LEU A 116 -14.51 -9.74 2.67
N PRO A 117 -14.53 -10.51 1.58
CA PRO A 117 -13.90 -11.83 1.53
C PRO A 117 -12.36 -11.69 1.54
N ILE A 118 -11.72 -12.41 2.46
CA ILE A 118 -10.26 -12.42 2.64
C ILE A 118 -9.74 -13.85 2.80
N PRO A 119 -8.47 -14.14 2.50
CA PRO A 119 -7.86 -15.42 2.86
C PRO A 119 -7.76 -15.60 4.37
N ILE A 120 -7.82 -16.83 4.85
CA ILE A 120 -7.56 -17.15 6.25
C ILE A 120 -6.17 -16.66 6.61
N THR A 121 -6.09 -15.80 7.64
CA THR A 121 -4.85 -15.16 8.07
C THR A 121 -4.70 -15.28 9.58
N PHE A 122 -3.56 -15.79 10.02
CA PHE A 122 -3.18 -15.91 11.41
C PHE A 122 -1.96 -15.03 11.72
N VAL A 123 -1.97 -14.39 12.87
CA VAL A 123 -0.87 -13.50 13.29
C VAL A 123 -0.48 -13.84 14.71
N THR A 124 0.82 -14.05 14.95
CA THR A 124 1.34 -14.42 16.25
C THR A 124 2.81 -14.03 16.41
N GLU A 125 3.26 -13.98 17.66
CA GLU A 125 4.68 -13.97 18.06
C GLU A 125 5.04 -15.27 18.79
N SER A 126 4.12 -16.24 18.87
CA SER A 126 4.33 -17.55 19.50
C SER A 126 4.70 -18.61 18.48
N LEU A 127 5.93 -19.12 18.54
CA LEU A 127 6.39 -20.20 17.67
C LEU A 127 5.55 -21.48 17.77
N PRO A 128 5.18 -21.99 18.98
CA PRO A 128 4.31 -23.16 19.07
C PRO A 128 2.97 -22.96 18.36
N ARG A 129 2.33 -21.80 18.55
CA ARG A 129 1.05 -21.50 17.88
C ARG A 129 1.21 -21.36 16.37
N ALA A 130 2.31 -20.78 15.90
CA ALA A 130 2.61 -20.72 14.46
C ALA A 130 2.75 -22.11 13.85
N TYR A 131 3.41 -23.03 14.53
CA TYR A 131 3.58 -24.41 14.09
C TYR A 131 2.24 -25.15 14.02
N GLU A 132 1.45 -25.14 15.11
CA GLU A 132 0.13 -25.78 15.18
C GLU A 132 -0.79 -25.30 14.06
N LEU A 133 -0.94 -23.98 13.91
CA LEU A 133 -1.82 -23.41 12.88
C LEU A 133 -1.32 -23.68 11.46
N THR A 134 0.00 -23.76 11.25
CA THR A 134 0.54 -24.15 9.95
C THR A 134 0.19 -25.60 9.62
N GLN A 135 0.25 -26.53 10.59
CA GLN A 135 -0.21 -27.90 10.39
C GLN A 135 -1.71 -27.96 10.04
N GLU A 136 -2.54 -27.23 10.75
CA GLU A 136 -3.99 -27.18 10.49
C GLU A 136 -4.34 -26.58 9.12
N MET A 137 -3.64 -25.53 8.71
CA MET A 137 -3.88 -24.83 7.43
C MET A 137 -3.33 -25.59 6.22
N GLY A 138 -2.28 -26.39 6.38
CA GLY A 138 -1.57 -27.06 5.30
C GLY A 138 -0.63 -26.13 4.55
N GLU A 139 -0.86 -25.90 3.25
CA GLU A 139 -0.03 -24.93 2.49
C GLU A 139 -0.27 -23.49 2.96
N VAL A 140 0.81 -22.80 3.31
CA VAL A 140 0.75 -21.43 3.84
C VAL A 140 1.76 -20.50 3.18
N ILE A 141 1.48 -19.20 3.29
CA ILE A 141 2.40 -18.12 2.94
C ILE A 141 2.69 -17.31 4.19
N TYR A 142 3.97 -17.21 4.56
CA TYR A 142 4.44 -16.16 5.46
C TYR A 142 4.58 -14.84 4.69
N LYS A 143 4.13 -13.75 5.30
CA LYS A 143 4.29 -12.38 4.78
C LYS A 143 4.87 -11.48 5.86
N PRO A 144 5.91 -10.67 5.57
CA PRO A 144 6.32 -9.63 6.52
C PRO A 144 5.14 -8.69 6.79
N ILE A 145 4.93 -8.29 8.07
CA ILE A 145 3.83 -7.39 8.43
C ILE A 145 3.91 -6.07 7.67
N LEU A 146 5.12 -5.52 7.57
CA LEU A 146 5.45 -4.36 6.73
C LEU A 146 6.29 -4.84 5.55
N GLY A 147 5.84 -4.60 4.33
CA GLY A 147 6.56 -5.02 3.13
C GLY A 147 5.77 -4.75 1.86
N SER A 148 6.46 -4.75 0.74
CA SER A 148 5.87 -4.51 -0.58
C SER A 148 6.53 -5.38 -1.64
N MET A 149 5.90 -5.52 -2.81
CA MET A 149 6.42 -6.24 -3.97
C MET A 149 6.70 -7.73 -3.71
N GLY A 150 6.03 -8.37 -2.74
CA GLY A 150 6.24 -9.78 -2.37
C GLY A 150 7.64 -10.08 -1.79
N ARG A 151 8.46 -9.06 -1.47
CA ARG A 151 9.76 -9.26 -0.87
C ARG A 151 9.63 -9.82 0.54
N GLY A 152 10.44 -10.84 0.88
CA GLY A 152 10.39 -11.52 2.17
C GLY A 152 9.20 -12.47 2.35
N SER A 153 8.26 -12.57 1.40
CA SER A 153 7.20 -13.57 1.47
C SER A 153 7.73 -14.95 1.08
N MET A 154 7.35 -15.97 1.87
CA MET A 154 7.77 -17.36 1.68
C MET A 154 6.55 -18.28 1.66
N LYS A 155 6.52 -19.23 0.71
CA LYS A 155 5.51 -20.28 0.64
C LYS A 155 6.06 -21.55 1.26
N PHE A 156 5.26 -22.20 2.09
CA PHE A 156 5.59 -23.47 2.73
C PHE A 156 4.53 -24.51 2.42
N THR A 157 5.00 -25.69 2.03
CA THR A 157 4.22 -26.93 1.86
C THR A 157 4.63 -27.97 2.90
N ASP A 158 5.71 -27.71 3.62
CA ASP A 158 6.29 -28.53 4.67
C ASP A 158 6.33 -27.73 5.98
N THR A 159 5.74 -28.30 7.04
CA THR A 159 5.58 -27.61 8.33
C THR A 159 6.89 -27.47 9.09
N ASP A 160 7.81 -28.44 8.99
CA ASP A 160 9.10 -28.38 9.68
C ASP A 160 10.01 -27.34 9.04
N LEU A 161 9.96 -27.23 7.70
CA LEU A 161 10.65 -26.15 6.99
C LEU A 161 10.09 -24.77 7.37
N ALA A 162 8.75 -24.66 7.48
CA ALA A 162 8.11 -23.45 7.94
C ALA A 162 8.56 -23.06 9.36
N TYR A 163 8.58 -24.04 10.29
CA TYR A 163 9.02 -23.82 11.67
C TYR A 163 10.47 -23.31 11.76
N ASN A 164 11.39 -23.87 10.99
CA ASN A 164 12.78 -23.41 10.96
C ASN A 164 12.89 -21.95 10.47
N ALA A 165 12.10 -21.57 9.46
CA ALA A 165 12.01 -20.19 9.00
C ALA A 165 11.41 -19.27 10.07
N TYR A 166 10.32 -19.67 10.71
CA TYR A 166 9.68 -18.90 11.79
C TYR A 166 10.62 -18.68 12.98
N ARG A 167 11.37 -19.72 13.38
CA ARG A 167 12.37 -19.60 14.45
C ARG A 167 13.48 -18.59 14.12
N THR A 168 13.83 -18.47 12.86
CA THR A 168 14.81 -17.46 12.42
C THR A 168 14.21 -16.06 12.49
N LEU A 169 12.95 -15.89 12.04
CA LEU A 169 12.23 -14.62 12.08
C LEU A 169 11.97 -14.15 13.52
N ASP A 170 11.60 -15.06 14.41
CA ASP A 170 11.39 -14.80 15.83
C ASP A 170 12.67 -14.27 16.52
N ARG A 171 13.82 -14.87 16.23
CA ARG A 171 15.13 -14.38 16.71
C ARG A 171 15.44 -12.95 16.23
N LEU A 172 14.90 -12.56 15.08
CA LEU A 172 14.98 -11.20 14.52
C LEU A 172 13.85 -10.31 15.01
N GLN A 173 13.02 -10.78 15.96
CA GLN A 173 11.88 -10.07 16.53
C GLN A 173 10.83 -9.65 15.49
N HIS A 174 10.62 -10.49 14.47
CA HIS A 174 9.57 -10.30 13.48
C HIS A 174 8.30 -11.04 13.88
N PRO A 175 7.14 -10.37 13.93
CA PRO A 175 5.86 -11.06 14.08
C PRO A 175 5.55 -11.91 12.85
N LEU A 176 4.86 -13.02 13.06
CA LEU A 176 4.54 -14.00 12.04
C LEU A 176 3.13 -13.74 11.50
N VAL A 177 3.03 -13.25 10.26
CA VAL A 177 1.77 -13.18 9.52
C VAL A 177 1.72 -14.38 8.58
N ILE A 178 0.87 -15.34 8.89
CA ILE A 178 0.73 -16.62 8.19
C ILE A 178 -0.64 -16.64 7.51
N GLN A 179 -0.66 -16.82 6.21
CA GLN A 179 -1.88 -16.83 5.41
C GLN A 179 -2.02 -18.16 4.69
N LYS A 180 -3.20 -18.78 4.75
CA LYS A 180 -3.49 -19.99 3.99
C LYS A 180 -3.25 -19.74 2.50
N TYR A 181 -2.51 -20.64 1.85
CA TYR A 181 -2.33 -20.55 0.41
C TYR A 181 -3.64 -20.82 -0.30
N VAL A 182 -4.01 -19.94 -1.20
CA VAL A 182 -5.21 -20.07 -2.02
C VAL A 182 -4.77 -20.44 -3.44
N LYS A 183 -5.24 -21.59 -3.93
CA LYS A 183 -5.05 -21.96 -5.34
C LYS A 183 -5.80 -20.98 -6.22
N ASN A 184 -5.14 -20.50 -7.25
CA ASN A 184 -5.69 -19.56 -8.22
C ASN A 184 -5.35 -20.01 -9.65
N PRO A 185 -5.96 -19.45 -10.68
CA PRO A 185 -5.75 -19.83 -12.08
C PRO A 185 -4.41 -19.34 -12.67
N GLY A 186 -3.38 -19.12 -11.83
CA GLY A 186 -2.07 -18.65 -12.29
C GLY A 186 -2.04 -17.15 -12.56
N ARG A 187 -2.95 -16.39 -11.97
CA ARG A 187 -3.03 -14.94 -12.11
C ARG A 187 -3.68 -14.30 -10.89
N ASP A 188 -3.35 -13.03 -10.65
CA ASP A 188 -4.03 -12.12 -9.71
C ASP A 188 -4.65 -10.97 -10.49
N ILE A 189 -5.50 -10.21 -9.82
CA ILE A 189 -6.14 -9.02 -10.38
C ILE A 189 -5.65 -7.79 -9.61
N ARG A 190 -5.24 -6.74 -10.33
CA ARG A 190 -5.01 -5.41 -9.80
C ARG A 190 -6.16 -4.50 -10.20
N VAL A 191 -6.92 -3.99 -9.22
CA VAL A 191 -7.87 -2.90 -9.41
C VAL A 191 -7.25 -1.61 -8.88
N PHE A 192 -7.15 -0.59 -9.72
CA PHE A 192 -6.67 0.74 -9.34
C PHE A 192 -7.87 1.67 -9.15
N VAL A 193 -8.04 2.19 -7.94
CA VAL A 193 -9.17 3.03 -7.54
C VAL A 193 -8.68 4.44 -7.24
N ILE A 194 -9.40 5.46 -7.70
CA ILE A 194 -9.17 6.88 -7.39
C ILE A 194 -10.53 7.52 -7.14
N GLY A 195 -10.70 8.20 -6.02
CA GLY A 195 -11.93 8.92 -5.69
C GLY A 195 -13.18 8.02 -5.70
N GLY A 196 -13.08 6.79 -5.22
CA GLY A 196 -14.18 5.83 -5.20
C GLY A 196 -14.56 5.23 -6.56
N LYS A 197 -13.76 5.45 -7.61
CA LYS A 197 -14.04 4.94 -8.97
C LYS A 197 -12.87 4.08 -9.47
N VAL A 198 -13.18 3.06 -10.26
CA VAL A 198 -12.16 2.25 -10.93
C VAL A 198 -11.48 3.11 -12.01
N ALA A 199 -10.22 3.46 -11.80
CA ALA A 199 -9.39 4.17 -12.78
C ALA A 199 -8.82 3.21 -13.84
N GLY A 200 -8.52 1.97 -13.43
CA GLY A 200 -8.07 0.90 -14.32
C GLY A 200 -8.03 -0.43 -13.59
N ALA A 201 -8.08 -1.53 -14.35
CA ALA A 201 -7.94 -2.86 -13.79
C ALA A 201 -7.24 -3.77 -14.80
N VAL A 202 -6.42 -4.71 -14.30
CA VAL A 202 -5.62 -5.63 -15.12
C VAL A 202 -5.47 -6.98 -14.43
N TYR A 203 -5.30 -8.03 -15.21
CA TYR A 203 -4.76 -9.29 -14.72
C TYR A 203 -3.24 -9.22 -14.61
N LYS A 204 -2.71 -9.83 -13.56
CA LYS A 204 -1.27 -10.02 -13.33
C LYS A 204 -0.96 -11.51 -13.44
N TYR A 205 -0.45 -11.94 -14.58
CA TYR A 205 -0.09 -13.32 -14.82
C TYR A 205 1.21 -13.71 -14.12
N LEU A 206 1.21 -14.89 -13.52
CA LEU A 206 2.39 -15.48 -12.89
C LEU A 206 3.44 -15.80 -13.96
N PRO A 207 4.72 -15.59 -13.68
CA PRO A 207 5.78 -16.21 -14.49
C PRO A 207 5.74 -17.74 -14.33
N ASP A 208 6.26 -18.46 -15.34
CA ASP A 208 6.37 -19.91 -15.27
C ASP A 208 7.09 -20.36 -14.00
N ASN A 209 6.56 -21.40 -13.36
CA ASN A 209 7.08 -22.01 -12.13
C ASN A 209 7.20 -21.04 -10.93
N ASN A 210 6.42 -19.95 -10.90
CA ASN A 210 6.39 -19.04 -9.77
C ASN A 210 4.98 -19.01 -9.16
N TRP A 211 4.90 -18.69 -7.85
CA TRP A 211 3.64 -18.50 -7.14
C TRP A 211 3.34 -17.02 -6.84
N LYS A 212 4.26 -16.11 -7.26
CA LYS A 212 4.14 -14.67 -7.08
C LYS A 212 3.90 -13.97 -8.42
N SER A 213 2.85 -13.18 -8.51
CA SER A 213 2.44 -12.42 -9.69
C SER A 213 3.09 -11.02 -9.81
N ASN A 214 3.98 -10.66 -8.86
CA ASN A 214 4.57 -9.33 -8.82
C ASN A 214 5.40 -9.04 -10.08
N VAL A 215 5.15 -7.90 -10.74
CA VAL A 215 5.89 -7.45 -11.93
C VAL A 215 7.40 -7.38 -11.68
N ALA A 216 7.81 -6.96 -10.47
CA ALA A 216 9.23 -6.96 -10.06
C ALA A 216 9.89 -8.35 -10.08
N GLN A 217 9.11 -9.43 -10.23
CA GLN A 217 9.56 -10.82 -10.30
C GLN A 217 9.19 -11.49 -11.64
N GLY A 218 8.93 -10.70 -12.67
CA GLY A 218 8.65 -11.19 -14.02
C GLY A 218 7.17 -11.34 -14.38
N GLY A 219 6.24 -10.99 -13.48
CA GLY A 219 4.80 -11.03 -13.77
C GLY A 219 4.42 -10.03 -14.88
N LYS A 220 3.49 -10.43 -15.74
CA LYS A 220 2.98 -9.61 -16.86
C LYS A 220 1.59 -9.06 -16.52
N MET A 221 1.40 -7.76 -16.71
CA MET A 221 0.07 -7.13 -16.61
C MET A 221 -0.59 -7.07 -17.99
N VAL A 222 -1.87 -7.46 -18.05
CA VAL A 222 -2.67 -7.45 -19.29
C VAL A 222 -4.03 -6.85 -18.98
N GLU A 223 -4.49 -5.93 -19.83
CA GLU A 223 -5.85 -5.40 -19.78
C GLU A 223 -6.79 -6.38 -20.48
N GLU A 224 -7.67 -6.98 -19.71
CA GLU A 224 -8.71 -7.91 -20.15
C GLU A 224 -10.01 -7.61 -19.40
N PRO A 225 -11.16 -8.00 -19.92
CA PRO A 225 -12.44 -7.82 -19.23
C PRO A 225 -12.44 -8.51 -17.86
N ILE A 226 -12.73 -7.75 -16.80
CA ILE A 226 -12.80 -8.22 -15.42
C ILE A 226 -14.26 -8.15 -14.96
N ASN A 227 -14.69 -9.18 -14.22
CA ASN A 227 -16.01 -9.25 -13.65
C ASN A 227 -16.32 -8.02 -12.79
N GLU A 228 -17.51 -7.46 -12.97
CA GLU A 228 -17.98 -6.25 -12.27
C GLU A 228 -17.99 -6.43 -10.74
N GLU A 229 -18.28 -7.63 -10.23
CA GLU A 229 -18.23 -7.94 -8.81
C GLU A 229 -16.83 -7.74 -8.23
N ILE A 230 -15.79 -8.16 -8.96
CA ILE A 230 -14.37 -7.97 -8.58
C ILE A 230 -14.01 -6.48 -8.55
N LEU A 231 -14.47 -5.72 -9.54
CA LEU A 231 -14.28 -4.29 -9.59
C LEU A 231 -14.93 -3.58 -8.39
N LYS A 232 -16.17 -3.95 -8.06
CA LYS A 232 -16.90 -3.45 -6.88
C LYS A 232 -16.19 -3.80 -5.56
N LEU A 233 -15.63 -5.01 -5.44
CA LEU A 233 -14.82 -5.39 -4.29
C LEU A 233 -13.57 -4.51 -4.15
N GLY A 234 -12.90 -4.19 -5.25
CA GLY A 234 -11.75 -3.27 -5.25
C GLY A 234 -12.11 -1.88 -4.76
N VAL A 235 -13.23 -1.32 -5.22
CA VAL A 235 -13.75 -0.02 -4.76
C VAL A 235 -14.10 -0.09 -3.28
N LYS A 236 -14.87 -1.10 -2.86
CA LYS A 236 -15.29 -1.26 -1.47
C LYS A 236 -14.09 -1.46 -0.52
N ALA A 237 -13.08 -2.21 -0.92
CA ALA A 237 -11.85 -2.38 -0.14
C ALA A 237 -11.10 -1.05 0.06
N THR A 238 -11.04 -0.21 -0.98
CA THR A 238 -10.44 1.13 -0.90
C THR A 238 -11.21 2.03 0.07
N GLU A 239 -12.54 2.03 -0.04
CA GLU A 239 -13.45 2.83 0.78
C GLU A 239 -13.34 2.47 2.27
N VAL A 240 -13.47 1.17 2.63
CA VAL A 240 -13.44 0.74 4.04
C VAL A 240 -12.06 0.92 4.69
N MET A 241 -10.99 0.95 3.89
CA MET A 241 -9.66 1.33 4.35
C MET A 241 -9.51 2.84 4.54
N GLY A 242 -10.46 3.66 4.09
CA GLY A 242 -10.42 5.12 4.16
C GLY A 242 -9.42 5.76 3.20
N LEU A 243 -9.12 5.09 2.09
CA LEU A 243 -8.14 5.56 1.12
C LEU A 243 -8.83 6.32 -0.02
N GLU A 244 -8.20 7.39 -0.47
CA GLU A 244 -8.68 8.20 -1.59
C GLU A 244 -8.22 7.65 -2.94
N TYR A 245 -7.06 6.99 -2.95
CA TYR A 245 -6.65 6.14 -4.05
C TYR A 245 -5.90 4.90 -3.53
N ALA A 246 -6.04 3.79 -4.23
CA ALA A 246 -5.40 2.55 -3.87
C ALA A 246 -5.17 1.62 -5.07
N GLY A 247 -4.21 0.72 -4.92
CA GLY A 247 -4.09 -0.47 -5.76
C GLY A 247 -4.53 -1.69 -4.95
N VAL A 248 -5.65 -2.28 -5.31
CA VAL A 248 -6.20 -3.46 -4.64
C VAL A 248 -5.79 -4.72 -5.40
N ASP A 249 -5.18 -5.66 -4.72
CA ASP A 249 -4.86 -6.98 -5.25
C ASP A 249 -5.93 -8.00 -4.83
N LEU A 250 -6.51 -8.69 -5.80
CA LEU A 250 -7.52 -9.71 -5.60
C LEU A 250 -7.10 -11.04 -6.23
N LEU A 251 -7.60 -12.13 -5.66
CA LEU A 251 -7.47 -13.49 -6.19
C LEU A 251 -8.81 -14.02 -6.64
N GLU A 252 -8.82 -14.79 -7.73
CA GLU A 252 -9.91 -15.69 -8.08
C GLU A 252 -9.71 -17.02 -7.35
N SER A 253 -10.54 -17.35 -6.37
CA SER A 253 -10.53 -18.65 -5.72
C SER A 253 -11.73 -19.50 -6.18
N PRO A 254 -11.69 -20.83 -5.95
CA PRO A 254 -12.86 -21.69 -6.25
C PRO A 254 -14.14 -21.28 -5.50
N GLU A 255 -14.00 -20.60 -4.36
CA GLU A 255 -15.09 -20.14 -3.50
C GLU A 255 -15.53 -18.69 -3.80
N GLY A 256 -14.90 -18.05 -4.77
CA GLY A 256 -15.14 -16.66 -5.15
C GLY A 256 -13.92 -15.75 -5.01
N PRO A 257 -14.04 -14.47 -5.34
CA PRO A 257 -12.93 -13.53 -5.27
C PRO A 257 -12.54 -13.18 -3.83
N LEU A 258 -11.24 -13.06 -3.55
CA LEU A 258 -10.70 -12.69 -2.25
C LEU A 258 -9.82 -11.44 -2.37
N VAL A 259 -9.94 -10.51 -1.41
CA VAL A 259 -9.06 -9.34 -1.32
C VAL A 259 -7.77 -9.73 -0.59
N LEU A 260 -6.64 -9.69 -1.28
CA LEU A 260 -5.32 -10.04 -0.74
C LEU A 260 -4.63 -8.88 -0.04
N GLU A 261 -4.64 -7.71 -0.66
CA GLU A 261 -3.87 -6.56 -0.22
C GLU A 261 -4.50 -5.26 -0.75
N VAL A 262 -4.41 -4.19 0.05
CA VAL A 262 -4.78 -2.83 -0.35
C VAL A 262 -3.57 -1.93 -0.18
N ASN A 263 -3.05 -1.42 -1.29
CA ASN A 263 -1.84 -0.60 -1.32
C ASN A 263 -2.20 0.89 -1.35
N ALA A 264 -1.88 1.63 -0.28
CA ALA A 264 -2.12 3.08 -0.18
C ALA A 264 -1.17 3.94 -1.03
N SER A 265 -0.07 3.37 -1.50
CA SER A 265 0.89 4.04 -2.39
C SER A 265 1.29 3.11 -3.54
N PRO A 266 0.33 2.71 -4.37
CA PRO A 266 0.58 1.76 -5.43
C PRO A 266 1.55 2.32 -6.47
N GLY A 267 2.37 1.43 -7.04
CA GLY A 267 3.06 1.71 -8.29
C GLY A 267 2.09 1.50 -9.45
N TRP A 268 2.21 2.33 -10.47
CA TRP A 268 1.32 2.27 -11.65
C TRP A 268 2.03 1.99 -12.98
N GLN A 269 3.36 1.83 -13.01
CA GLN A 269 4.06 1.64 -14.27
C GLN A 269 3.56 0.44 -15.07
N GLY A 270 3.31 -0.70 -14.41
CA GLY A 270 2.81 -1.91 -15.07
C GLY A 270 1.39 -1.73 -15.62
N ILE A 271 0.47 -1.17 -14.82
CA ILE A 271 -0.91 -0.92 -15.28
C ILE A 271 -0.96 0.20 -16.33
N LYS A 272 -0.13 1.24 -16.21
CA LYS A 272 0.04 2.29 -17.22
C LYS A 272 0.49 1.71 -18.56
N SER A 273 1.49 0.81 -18.53
CA SER A 273 1.96 0.13 -19.74
C SER A 273 0.88 -0.75 -20.39
N ALA A 274 0.02 -1.39 -19.59
CA ALA A 274 -1.04 -2.26 -20.09
C ALA A 274 -2.25 -1.49 -20.64
N THR A 275 -2.61 -0.35 -20.01
CA THR A 275 -3.85 0.39 -20.31
C THR A 275 -3.66 1.70 -21.06
N GLY A 276 -2.41 2.19 -21.18
CA GLY A 276 -2.10 3.51 -21.75
C GLY A 276 -2.54 4.71 -20.93
N LYS A 277 -3.15 4.51 -19.73
CA LYS A 277 -3.71 5.59 -18.90
C LYS A 277 -2.65 6.31 -18.08
N ASP A 278 -2.78 7.61 -17.89
CA ASP A 278 -1.89 8.43 -17.05
C ASP A 278 -2.43 8.53 -15.61
N PHE A 279 -2.05 7.55 -14.77
CA PHE A 279 -2.46 7.51 -13.36
C PHE A 279 -1.87 8.65 -12.52
N ALA A 280 -0.68 9.16 -12.89
CA ALA A 280 -0.10 10.31 -12.20
C ALA A 280 -0.97 11.55 -12.38
N GLN A 281 -1.40 11.80 -13.62
CA GLN A 281 -2.32 12.91 -13.91
C GLN A 281 -3.64 12.75 -13.17
N MET A 282 -4.26 11.57 -13.24
CA MET A 282 -5.54 11.31 -12.57
C MET A 282 -5.47 11.53 -11.05
N ILE A 283 -4.39 11.09 -10.38
CA ILE A 283 -4.21 11.26 -8.93
C ILE A 283 -3.97 12.72 -8.59
N VAL A 284 -3.12 13.42 -9.35
CA VAL A 284 -2.78 14.82 -9.07
C VAL A 284 -4.01 15.73 -9.29
N GLU A 285 -4.75 15.55 -10.37
CA GLU A 285 -6.00 16.30 -10.63
C GLU A 285 -7.02 16.04 -9.53
N TYR A 286 -7.24 14.78 -9.14
CA TYR A 286 -8.11 14.44 -8.02
C TYR A 286 -7.67 15.16 -6.73
N GLY A 287 -6.39 15.09 -6.38
CA GLY A 287 -5.89 15.74 -5.16
C GLY A 287 -6.06 17.26 -5.18
N ILE A 288 -5.83 17.91 -6.32
CA ILE A 288 -6.06 19.36 -6.50
C ILE A 288 -7.54 19.70 -6.28
N GLU A 289 -8.46 18.87 -6.77
CA GLU A 289 -9.89 19.05 -6.56
C GLU A 289 -10.29 18.93 -5.09
N GLN A 290 -9.72 17.96 -4.37
CA GLN A 290 -9.99 17.73 -2.95
C GLN A 290 -9.37 18.80 -2.03
N ALA A 291 -8.41 19.61 -2.50
CA ALA A 291 -7.72 20.63 -1.73
C ALA A 291 -8.24 22.06 -2.00
N LYS A 292 -9.28 22.21 -2.82
CA LYS A 292 -10.00 23.48 -3.05
C LYS A 292 -10.96 23.77 -1.91
#